data_3473e8341290403ec1bfd5fc8bd23cf3
#
_entry.id   3473e8341290403ec1bfd5fc8bd23cf3
#
_cell.length_a   1.000
_cell.length_b   1.000
_cell.length_c   1.000
_cell.angle_alpha   90.00
_cell.angle_beta   90.00
_cell.angle_gamma   90.00
#
_symmetry.space_group_name_H-M   'P 1'
#
loop_
_entity.id
_entity.type
_entity.pdbx_description
1 polymer ?
#
loop_
_entity_poly.entity_id
_entity_poly.type
_entity_poly.pdbx_seq_one_letter_code
_entity_poly.pdbx_strand_id
1 'polypeptide(L)'
;MSTSADDEQYTGLILLSGVDKPGIAASLFEVLSPFSITIVDIEQVVVKDRLILTVLIALNPAHESAIAADLESCAVSLDVDIATLFSYEEKSALSTKSNLIHVLISAKKLTPKALSQMAASISQNGANIERVTRLASNPLTIIEFVLSGATKETLTQSLSPIAISNSAEITVQ
;
A
#
# COMPACT_ATOMS: atom_id res chain seq x y z
N MET A 1 28.03 2.20 -14.33
CA MET A 1 27.10 2.75 -15.34
C MET A 1 26.44 3.98 -14.72
N SER A 2 26.62 5.14 -15.32
CA SER A 2 26.03 6.39 -14.82
C SER A 2 24.55 6.37 -15.18
N THR A 3 23.68 6.22 -14.21
CA THR A 3 22.26 6.51 -14.37
C THR A 3 22.15 7.98 -14.77
N SER A 4 21.56 8.25 -15.90
CA SER A 4 21.36 9.64 -16.36
C SER A 4 20.31 10.28 -15.45
N ALA A 5 20.49 11.56 -15.12
CA ALA A 5 19.54 12.35 -14.32
C ALA A 5 18.11 12.41 -14.91
N ASP A 6 17.93 11.93 -16.15
CA ASP A 6 16.63 11.82 -16.82
C ASP A 6 15.79 10.60 -16.38
N ASP A 7 16.39 9.61 -15.70
CA ASP A 7 15.71 8.38 -15.27
C ASP A 7 15.20 8.47 -13.83
N GLU A 8 15.55 9.49 -13.07
CA GLU A 8 15.10 9.70 -11.69
C GLU A 8 14.00 10.75 -11.62
N GLN A 9 13.10 10.56 -10.64
CA GLN A 9 12.05 11.52 -10.30
C GLN A 9 12.07 11.78 -8.80
N TYR A 10 11.99 13.05 -8.41
CA TYR A 10 11.86 13.41 -7.02
C TYR A 10 10.42 13.23 -6.57
N THR A 11 10.22 12.48 -5.50
CA THR A 11 8.91 12.10 -4.99
C THR A 11 8.75 12.46 -3.53
N GLY A 12 7.50 12.59 -3.10
CA GLY A 12 7.11 12.71 -1.70
C GLY A 12 6.00 11.72 -1.39
N LEU A 13 6.27 10.78 -0.49
CA LEU A 13 5.23 9.92 0.07
C LEU A 13 4.61 10.61 1.27
N ILE A 14 3.32 10.83 1.25
CA ILE A 14 2.52 11.43 2.31
C ILE A 14 1.66 10.33 2.94
N LEU A 15 1.78 10.17 4.25
CA LEU A 15 1.01 9.21 5.05
C LEU A 15 0.16 10.01 6.04
N LEU A 16 -1.16 9.99 5.87
CA LEU A 16 -2.11 10.65 6.77
C LEU A 16 -2.91 9.59 7.52
N SER A 17 -3.02 9.73 8.83
CA SER A 17 -3.90 8.89 9.63
C SER A 17 -4.60 9.67 10.74
N GLY A 18 -5.87 9.34 11.00
CA GLY A 18 -6.65 10.01 12.03
C GLY A 18 -8.05 9.44 12.17
N VAL A 19 -8.87 10.09 12.99
CA VAL A 19 -10.30 9.77 13.06
C VAL A 19 -10.95 10.16 11.74
N ASP A 20 -11.73 9.27 11.15
CA ASP A 20 -12.44 9.55 9.90
C ASP A 20 -13.47 10.66 10.08
N LYS A 21 -13.29 11.73 9.34
CA LYS A 21 -14.19 12.89 9.30
C LYS A 21 -14.36 13.35 7.86
N PRO A 22 -15.56 13.78 7.45
CA PRO A 22 -15.77 14.39 6.13
C PRO A 22 -14.83 15.58 5.92
N GLY A 23 -14.23 15.66 4.72
CA GLY A 23 -13.41 16.79 4.31
C GLY A 23 -11.90 16.65 4.53
N ILE A 24 -11.40 15.64 5.26
CA ILE A 24 -9.95 15.47 5.50
C ILE A 24 -9.17 15.36 4.19
N ALA A 25 -9.59 14.49 3.28
CA ALA A 25 -8.92 14.35 1.99
C ALA A 25 -8.98 15.64 1.16
N ALA A 26 -10.12 16.33 1.16
CA ALA A 26 -10.26 17.60 0.46
C ALA A 26 -9.29 18.66 0.99
N SER A 27 -9.17 18.79 2.32
CA SER A 27 -8.23 19.72 2.94
C SER A 27 -6.78 19.38 2.65
N LEU A 28 -6.41 18.08 2.63
CA LEU A 28 -5.07 17.67 2.22
C LEU A 28 -4.75 18.12 0.80
N PHE A 29 -5.65 17.86 -0.15
CA PHE A 29 -5.42 18.25 -1.55
C PHE A 29 -5.48 19.77 -1.75
N GLU A 30 -6.25 20.50 -0.95
CA GLU A 30 -6.24 21.96 -0.97
C GLU A 30 -4.88 22.54 -0.57
N VAL A 31 -4.25 21.98 0.45
CA VAL A 31 -2.88 22.34 0.88
C VAL A 31 -1.85 22.08 -0.22
N LEU A 32 -2.00 21.00 -0.97
CA LEU A 32 -1.10 20.64 -2.07
C LEU A 32 -1.35 21.44 -3.37
N SER A 33 -2.53 22.00 -3.52
CA SER A 33 -2.98 22.63 -4.78
C SER A 33 -2.14 23.83 -5.27
N PRO A 34 -1.48 24.64 -4.39
CA PRO A 34 -0.63 25.74 -4.84
C PRO A 34 0.67 25.28 -5.49
N PHE A 35 1.08 24.03 -5.29
CA PHE A 35 2.35 23.52 -5.80
C PHE A 35 2.17 22.83 -7.15
N SER A 36 3.17 22.99 -8.02
CA SER A 36 3.24 22.24 -9.30
C SER A 36 3.70 20.81 -9.01
N ILE A 37 2.76 19.97 -8.62
CA ILE A 37 2.97 18.55 -8.33
C ILE A 37 2.11 17.66 -9.21
N THR A 38 2.48 16.40 -9.32
CA THR A 38 1.68 15.36 -9.95
C THR A 38 1.40 14.25 -8.95
N ILE A 39 0.15 13.80 -8.87
CA ILE A 39 -0.20 12.61 -8.09
C ILE A 39 0.26 11.38 -8.89
N VAL A 40 1.16 10.61 -8.30
CA VAL A 40 1.68 9.37 -8.89
C VAL A 40 0.84 8.18 -8.47
N ASP A 41 0.48 8.13 -7.17
CA ASP A 41 -0.37 7.07 -6.62
C ASP A 41 -1.16 7.60 -5.41
N ILE A 42 -2.28 6.95 -5.13
CA ILE A 42 -3.15 7.30 -4.01
C ILE A 42 -3.90 6.07 -3.53
N GLU A 43 -3.93 5.86 -2.23
CA GLU A 43 -4.73 4.81 -1.60
C GLU A 43 -5.38 5.33 -0.30
N GLN A 44 -6.68 5.08 -0.15
CA GLN A 44 -7.43 5.44 1.04
C GLN A 44 -8.18 4.24 1.57
N VAL A 45 -8.09 4.03 2.87
CA VAL A 45 -8.86 2.99 3.56
C VAL A 45 -9.41 3.52 4.88
N VAL A 46 -10.63 3.12 5.20
CA VAL A 46 -11.25 3.39 6.50
C VAL A 46 -11.43 2.05 7.22
N VAL A 47 -10.81 1.93 8.40
CA VAL A 47 -10.93 0.77 9.27
C VAL A 47 -11.60 1.22 10.56
N LYS A 48 -12.84 0.77 10.81
CA LYS A 48 -13.74 1.30 11.85
C LYS A 48 -13.95 2.80 11.66
N ASP A 49 -13.41 3.61 12.55
CA ASP A 49 -13.46 5.07 12.58
C ASP A 49 -12.10 5.71 12.26
N ARG A 50 -11.15 4.94 11.74
CA ARG A 50 -9.80 5.43 11.42
C ARG A 50 -9.60 5.49 9.93
N LEU A 51 -9.29 6.68 9.45
CA LEU A 51 -8.85 6.95 8.08
C LEU A 51 -7.35 6.76 7.97
N ILE A 52 -6.91 6.06 6.93
CA ILE A 52 -5.54 5.98 6.49
C ILE A 52 -5.52 6.39 5.01
N LEU A 53 -4.75 7.40 4.69
CA LEU A 53 -4.61 7.93 3.33
C LEU A 53 -3.11 8.01 3.00
N THR A 54 -2.72 7.39 1.92
CA THR A 54 -1.37 7.51 1.35
C THR A 54 -1.44 8.21 0.01
N VAL A 55 -0.55 9.16 -0.22
CA VAL A 55 -0.44 9.88 -1.49
C VAL A 55 1.03 9.92 -1.87
N LEU A 56 1.35 9.42 -3.06
CA LEU A 56 2.67 9.56 -3.66
C LEU A 56 2.62 10.70 -4.68
N ILE A 57 3.42 11.71 -4.47
CA ILE A 57 3.51 12.88 -5.35
C ILE A 57 4.87 12.94 -6.03
N ALA A 58 4.89 13.43 -7.25
CA ALA A 58 6.11 13.89 -7.92
C ALA A 58 6.18 15.42 -7.85
N LEU A 59 7.34 15.94 -7.48
CA LEU A 59 7.50 17.37 -7.22
C LEU A 59 8.89 17.86 -7.61
N ASN A 60 9.04 19.19 -7.69
CA ASN A 60 10.35 19.82 -7.74
C ASN A 60 10.96 19.80 -6.32
N PRO A 61 12.20 19.34 -6.15
CA PRO A 61 12.88 19.32 -4.83
C PRO A 61 12.88 20.67 -4.10
N ALA A 62 12.87 21.76 -4.86
CA ALA A 62 12.82 23.11 -4.29
C ALA A 62 11.54 23.40 -3.48
N HIS A 63 10.48 22.65 -3.68
CA HIS A 63 9.20 22.81 -2.98
C HIS A 63 9.08 21.95 -1.69
N GLU A 64 10.02 21.05 -1.44
CA GLU A 64 9.96 20.10 -0.32
C GLU A 64 9.68 20.78 1.02
N SER A 65 10.52 21.76 1.40
CA SER A 65 10.40 22.42 2.71
C SER A 65 9.08 23.16 2.88
N ALA A 66 8.57 23.77 1.83
CA ALA A 66 7.29 24.49 1.86
C ALA A 66 6.12 23.49 1.99
N ILE A 67 6.13 22.42 1.22
CA ILE A 67 5.11 21.36 1.32
C ILE A 67 5.12 20.72 2.70
N ALA A 68 6.30 20.40 3.24
CA ALA A 68 6.42 19.80 4.57
C ALA A 68 5.83 20.71 5.66
N ALA A 69 6.12 22.00 5.61
CA ALA A 69 5.59 22.98 6.58
C ALA A 69 4.07 23.15 6.48
N ASP A 70 3.54 23.19 5.26
CA ASP A 70 2.09 23.31 5.04
C ASP A 70 1.35 22.04 5.47
N LEU A 71 1.94 20.87 5.25
CA LEU A 71 1.40 19.59 5.71
C LEU A 71 1.42 19.46 7.25
N GLU A 72 2.47 19.96 7.92
CA GLU A 72 2.52 20.01 9.39
C GLU A 72 1.40 20.90 9.95
N SER A 73 1.19 22.07 9.36
CA SER A 73 0.09 22.98 9.73
C SER A 73 -1.28 22.34 9.49
N CYS A 74 -1.44 21.61 8.39
CA CYS A 74 -2.63 20.86 8.04
C CYS A 74 -2.93 19.76 9.08
N ALA A 75 -1.90 19.00 9.49
CA ALA A 75 -2.02 17.96 10.51
C ALA A 75 -2.59 18.50 11.82
N VAL A 76 -2.06 19.64 12.29
CA VAL A 76 -2.54 20.31 13.50
C VAL A 76 -3.99 20.77 13.34
N SER A 77 -4.33 21.40 12.21
CA SER A 77 -5.68 21.96 11.98
C SER A 77 -6.78 20.89 11.87
N LEU A 78 -6.44 19.72 11.34
CA LEU A 78 -7.36 18.60 11.15
C LEU A 78 -7.38 17.61 12.31
N ASP A 79 -6.46 17.75 13.27
CA ASP A 79 -6.26 16.81 14.37
C ASP A 79 -5.98 15.37 13.83
N VAL A 80 -5.00 15.29 12.94
CA VAL A 80 -4.53 14.04 12.32
C VAL A 80 -3.01 13.95 12.37
N ASP A 81 -2.48 12.75 12.18
CA ASP A 81 -1.05 12.53 12.01
C ASP A 81 -0.72 12.56 10.52
N ILE A 82 0.32 13.31 10.13
CA ILE A 82 0.88 13.30 8.78
C ILE A 82 2.38 13.03 8.88
N ALA A 83 2.84 12.01 8.19
CA ALA A 83 4.26 11.72 7.99
C ALA A 83 4.62 11.87 6.52
N THR A 84 5.81 12.35 6.23
CA THR A 84 6.31 12.55 4.87
C THR A 84 7.68 11.91 4.69
N LEU A 85 7.91 11.36 3.50
CA LEU A 85 9.20 10.84 3.07
C LEU A 85 9.49 11.38 1.67
N PHE A 86 10.56 12.17 1.53
CA PHE A 86 11.00 12.70 0.23
C PHE A 86 12.26 11.98 -0.23
N SER A 87 12.29 11.56 -1.49
CA SER A 87 13.41 10.82 -2.08
C SER A 87 13.43 10.91 -3.59
N TYR A 88 14.62 10.65 -4.17
CA TYR A 88 14.74 10.37 -5.59
C TYR A 88 14.40 8.89 -5.83
N GLU A 89 13.53 8.63 -6.80
CA GLU A 89 13.12 7.30 -7.20
C GLU A 89 13.38 7.09 -8.69
N GLU A 90 13.76 5.88 -9.07
CA GLU A 90 13.81 5.51 -10.48
C GLU A 90 12.40 5.50 -11.07
N LYS A 91 12.19 6.13 -12.22
CA LYS A 91 10.88 6.15 -12.91
C LYS A 91 10.34 4.76 -13.19
N SER A 92 11.22 3.79 -13.40
CA SER A 92 10.85 2.37 -13.55
C SER A 92 10.20 1.80 -12.28
N ALA A 93 10.62 2.23 -11.10
CA ALA A 93 10.06 1.79 -9.81
C ALA A 93 8.68 2.41 -9.55
N LEU A 94 8.37 3.55 -10.16
CA LEU A 94 7.07 4.23 -10.05
C LEU A 94 6.03 3.69 -11.03
N SER A 95 6.42 2.84 -11.98
CA SER A 95 5.50 2.21 -12.92
C SER A 95 4.68 1.12 -12.21
N THR A 96 3.41 0.99 -12.61
CA THR A 96 2.55 -0.09 -12.12
C THR A 96 3.20 -1.44 -12.42
N LYS A 97 3.42 -2.24 -11.37
CA LYS A 97 3.98 -3.58 -11.51
C LYS A 97 3.06 -4.42 -12.39
N SER A 98 3.63 -4.99 -13.46
CA SER A 98 2.95 -5.96 -14.32
C SER A 98 3.05 -7.36 -13.70
N ASN A 99 2.13 -8.26 -14.06
CA ASN A 99 2.10 -9.66 -13.62
C ASN A 99 1.87 -9.83 -12.10
N LEU A 100 0.90 -9.13 -11.57
CA LEU A 100 0.42 -9.36 -10.22
C LEU A 100 -0.34 -10.68 -10.13
N ILE A 101 -0.14 -11.39 -9.03
CA ILE A 101 -0.82 -12.65 -8.71
C ILE A 101 -1.76 -12.38 -7.54
N HIS A 102 -2.99 -12.81 -7.67
CA HIS A 102 -4.01 -12.69 -6.64
C HIS A 102 -4.18 -14.03 -5.94
N VAL A 103 -4.00 -14.06 -4.61
CA VAL A 103 -4.22 -15.23 -3.78
C VAL A 103 -5.38 -14.95 -2.85
N LEU A 104 -6.48 -15.64 -3.07
CA LEU A 104 -7.65 -15.59 -2.20
C LEU A 104 -7.55 -16.69 -1.16
N ILE A 105 -7.70 -16.33 0.10
CA ILE A 105 -7.70 -17.25 1.24
C ILE A 105 -9.05 -17.15 1.92
N SER A 106 -9.77 -18.26 2.03
CA SER A 106 -11.06 -18.31 2.69
C SER A 106 -11.06 -19.31 3.85
N ALA A 107 -11.58 -18.92 4.99
CA ALA A 107 -11.72 -19.77 6.16
C ALA A 107 -12.85 -19.27 7.08
N LYS A 108 -13.40 -20.15 7.91
CA LYS A 108 -14.33 -19.74 8.97
C LYS A 108 -13.66 -18.79 9.97
N LYS A 109 -12.37 -19.00 10.24
CA LYS A 109 -11.55 -18.17 11.11
C LYS A 109 -10.11 -18.16 10.61
N LEU A 110 -9.59 -16.99 10.30
CA LEU A 110 -8.17 -16.79 10.02
C LEU A 110 -7.46 -16.33 11.30
N THR A 111 -6.42 -17.06 11.66
CA THR A 111 -5.61 -16.74 12.85
C THR A 111 -4.32 -16.03 12.45
N PRO A 112 -3.72 -15.22 13.33
CA PRO A 112 -2.40 -14.63 13.08
C PRO A 112 -1.34 -15.69 12.74
N LYS A 113 -1.40 -16.89 13.33
CA LYS A 113 -0.50 -18.00 13.02
C LYS A 113 -0.64 -18.46 11.57
N ALA A 114 -1.87 -18.67 11.10
CA ALA A 114 -2.13 -19.04 9.71
C ALA A 114 -1.60 -18.00 8.72
N LEU A 115 -1.91 -16.73 8.97
CA LEU A 115 -1.43 -15.63 8.12
C LEU A 115 0.09 -15.50 8.15
N SER A 116 0.73 -15.68 9.30
CA SER A 116 2.19 -15.69 9.42
C SER A 116 2.83 -16.80 8.59
N GLN A 117 2.29 -18.02 8.66
CA GLN A 117 2.78 -19.15 7.87
C GLN A 117 2.63 -18.92 6.36
N MET A 118 1.49 -18.36 5.92
CA MET A 118 1.26 -18.02 4.53
C MET A 118 2.19 -16.91 4.05
N ALA A 119 2.34 -15.83 4.81
CA ALA A 119 3.25 -14.74 4.47
C ALA A 119 4.71 -15.21 4.42
N ALA A 120 5.14 -16.07 5.34
CA ALA A 120 6.48 -16.65 5.32
C ALA A 120 6.71 -17.51 4.07
N SER A 121 5.74 -18.34 3.69
CA SER A 121 5.82 -19.14 2.46
C SER A 121 5.87 -18.27 1.21
N ILE A 122 5.08 -17.20 1.14
CA ILE A 122 5.11 -16.23 0.05
C ILE A 122 6.52 -15.65 -0.09
N SER A 123 7.09 -15.15 1.00
CA SER A 123 8.44 -14.56 1.02
C SER A 123 9.53 -15.56 0.65
N GLN A 124 9.46 -16.81 1.14
CA GLN A 124 10.43 -17.88 0.82
C GLN A 124 10.42 -18.26 -0.66
N ASN A 125 9.32 -18.04 -1.36
CA ASN A 125 9.20 -18.22 -2.81
C ASN A 125 9.61 -16.99 -3.62
N GLY A 126 10.21 -15.99 -3.00
CA GLY A 126 10.68 -14.77 -3.65
C GLY A 126 9.58 -13.77 -4.02
N ALA A 127 8.35 -14.01 -3.56
CA ALA A 127 7.25 -13.08 -3.79
C ALA A 127 7.23 -11.95 -2.77
N ASN A 128 6.84 -10.76 -3.23
CA ASN A 128 6.53 -9.62 -2.37
C ASN A 128 5.01 -9.48 -2.23
N ILE A 129 4.57 -9.12 -1.03
CA ILE A 129 3.17 -8.79 -0.76
C ILE A 129 2.99 -7.30 -1.05
N GLU A 130 2.26 -6.99 -2.12
CA GLU A 130 1.98 -5.62 -2.54
C GLU A 130 0.78 -5.04 -1.79
N ARG A 131 -0.24 -5.89 -1.55
CA ARG A 131 -1.45 -5.49 -0.84
C ARG A 131 -2.10 -6.69 -0.16
N VAL A 132 -2.74 -6.43 0.98
CA VAL A 132 -3.62 -7.39 1.66
C VAL A 132 -4.95 -6.71 1.94
N THR A 133 -6.04 -7.32 1.50
CA THR A 133 -7.38 -6.77 1.67
C THR A 133 -8.36 -7.83 2.15
N ARG A 134 -9.19 -7.49 3.11
CA ARG A 134 -10.32 -8.35 3.50
C ARG A 134 -11.51 -8.08 2.60
N LEU A 135 -11.91 -9.09 1.82
CA LEU A 135 -13.05 -9.01 0.91
C LEU A 135 -14.37 -9.35 1.58
N ALA A 136 -14.36 -10.27 2.55
CA ALA A 136 -15.55 -10.70 3.27
C ALA A 136 -15.23 -11.14 4.69
N SER A 137 -16.23 -11.16 5.57
CA SER A 137 -16.10 -11.57 6.97
C SER A 137 -17.20 -12.53 7.46
N ASN A 138 -18.24 -12.76 6.67
CA ASN A 138 -19.36 -13.63 7.06
C ASN A 138 -20.04 -14.22 5.81
N PRO A 139 -20.32 -15.52 5.73
CA PRO A 139 -20.05 -16.57 6.72
C PRO A 139 -18.57 -16.99 6.81
N LEU A 140 -17.77 -16.66 5.80
CA LEU A 140 -16.33 -16.93 5.76
C LEU A 140 -15.56 -15.60 5.77
N THR A 141 -14.43 -15.62 6.43
CA THR A 141 -13.42 -14.56 6.26
C THR A 141 -12.66 -14.84 4.97
N ILE A 142 -12.69 -13.89 4.05
CA ILE A 142 -11.94 -13.95 2.78
C ILE A 142 -10.94 -12.81 2.77
N ILE A 143 -9.66 -13.16 2.60
CA ILE A 143 -8.56 -12.21 2.46
C ILE A 143 -7.93 -12.41 1.07
N GLU A 144 -7.67 -11.32 0.40
CA GLU A 144 -6.89 -11.27 -0.82
C GLU A 144 -5.48 -10.80 -0.52
N PHE A 145 -4.49 -11.53 -1.02
CA PHE A 145 -3.11 -11.08 -1.16
C PHE A 145 -2.85 -10.77 -2.63
N VAL A 146 -2.35 -9.59 -2.91
CA VAL A 146 -1.83 -9.21 -4.21
C VAL A 146 -0.31 -9.30 -4.14
N LEU A 147 0.29 -10.12 -5.00
CA LEU A 147 1.69 -10.51 -4.95
C LEU A 147 2.42 -10.17 -6.24
N SER A 148 3.71 -9.91 -6.14
CA SER A 148 4.63 -9.83 -7.27
C SER A 148 5.84 -10.75 -7.07
N GLY A 149 6.58 -11.08 -8.12
CA GLY A 149 7.88 -11.73 -8.05
C GLY A 149 7.88 -13.27 -8.00
N ALA A 150 6.74 -13.94 -8.08
CA ALA A 150 6.65 -15.40 -8.13
C ALA A 150 5.74 -15.89 -9.27
N THR A 151 5.58 -17.21 -9.41
CA THR A 151 4.64 -17.82 -10.34
C THR A 151 3.43 -18.41 -9.62
N LYS A 152 2.30 -18.53 -10.33
CA LYS A 152 1.09 -19.16 -9.78
C LYS A 152 1.33 -20.58 -9.31
N GLU A 153 2.08 -21.34 -10.10
CA GLU A 153 2.39 -22.76 -9.83
C GLU A 153 3.16 -22.90 -8.51
N THR A 154 4.22 -22.10 -8.34
CA THR A 154 5.05 -22.12 -7.13
C THR A 154 4.23 -21.75 -5.89
N LEU A 155 3.42 -20.69 -5.99
CA LEU A 155 2.55 -20.25 -4.89
C LEU A 155 1.48 -21.28 -4.56
N THR A 156 0.85 -21.87 -5.57
CA THR A 156 -0.16 -22.91 -5.35
C THR A 156 0.43 -24.12 -4.62
N GLN A 157 1.60 -24.60 -5.05
CA GLN A 157 2.27 -25.74 -4.43
C GLN A 157 2.67 -25.47 -2.97
N SER A 158 3.18 -24.28 -2.69
CA SER A 158 3.68 -23.95 -1.35
C SER A 158 2.60 -23.57 -0.36
N LEU A 159 1.53 -22.92 -0.83
CA LEU A 159 0.44 -22.45 0.05
C LEU A 159 -0.64 -23.50 0.32
N SER A 160 -0.88 -24.44 -0.61
CA SER A 160 -1.93 -25.45 -0.43
C SER A 160 -1.78 -26.29 0.84
N PRO A 161 -0.61 -26.82 1.20
CA PRO A 161 -0.44 -27.59 2.44
C PRO A 161 -0.70 -26.73 3.69
N ILE A 162 -0.30 -25.46 3.66
CA ILE A 162 -0.51 -24.52 4.77
C ILE A 162 -1.99 -24.21 4.94
N ALA A 163 -2.71 -23.99 3.83
CA ALA A 163 -4.14 -23.75 3.85
C ALA A 163 -4.89 -24.97 4.47
N ILE A 164 -4.60 -26.18 3.99
CA ILE A 164 -5.21 -27.42 4.50
C ILE A 164 -4.97 -27.56 6.02
N SER A 165 -3.74 -27.36 6.48
CA SER A 165 -3.39 -27.48 7.90
C SER A 165 -4.06 -26.43 8.79
N ASN A 166 -4.53 -25.34 8.21
CA ASN A 166 -5.25 -24.26 8.90
C ASN A 166 -6.77 -24.26 8.60
N SER A 167 -7.31 -25.32 8.00
CA SER A 167 -8.72 -25.42 7.61
C SER A 167 -9.18 -24.24 6.75
N ALA A 168 -8.32 -23.82 5.84
CA ALA A 168 -8.55 -22.76 4.86
C ALA A 168 -8.52 -23.31 3.44
N GLU A 169 -9.14 -22.60 2.52
CA GLU A 169 -9.07 -22.84 1.08
C GLU A 169 -8.31 -21.69 0.44
N ILE A 170 -7.56 -22.00 -0.61
CA ILE A 170 -6.87 -20.99 -1.42
C ILE A 170 -7.29 -21.07 -2.89
N THR A 171 -7.30 -19.91 -3.53
CA THR A 171 -7.41 -19.79 -4.99
C THR A 171 -6.34 -18.84 -5.47
N VAL A 172 -5.51 -19.26 -6.44
CA VAL A 172 -4.43 -18.45 -7.03
C VAL A 172 -4.85 -18.08 -8.46
N GLN A 173 -4.86 -16.77 -8.75
CA GLN A 173 -5.32 -16.21 -10.05
C GLN A 173 -4.22 -15.37 -10.71
#